data_d8a1b1c38e7540b4a86e952cce3c6b56
#
_entry.id   d8a1b1c38e7540b4a86e952cce3c6b56
#
_cell.length_a   1.000
_cell.length_b   1.000
_cell.length_c   1.000
_cell.angle_alpha   90.00
_cell.angle_beta   90.00
_cell.angle_gamma   90.00
#
_symmetry.space_group_name_H-M   'P 1'
#
loop_
_entity.id
_entity.type
_entity.pdbx_description
1 polymer ?
#
loop_
_entity_poly.entity_id
_entity_poly.type
_entity_poly.pdbx_seq_one_letter_code
_entity_poly.pdbx_strand_id
1 'polypeptide(L)'
;VKAMKIIKRSGQEAIFDEEKIVNAVRKANKEVNEVSRISEEQIRALADNVMKECSQMGRSVNVEEIQDMVENRLMDMKAFILARKYITYRYSRALVRKSNTTDAQILTLIECNNEEVKQENSNKNPTVNSVQRDYMAGEVSKDLTRRILLPEDIVAAHDQGIIHFHDADYFAQHMHNCDLVNLEDML
;
A
#
# COMPACT_ATOMS: atom_id res chain seq x y z
N VAL A 1 -19.62 -7.30 23.99
CA VAL A 1 -18.27 -7.80 23.65
C VAL A 1 -17.53 -6.66 22.95
N LYS A 2 -16.44 -6.17 23.57
CA LYS A 2 -15.66 -5.06 23.02
C LYS A 2 -14.93 -5.61 21.77
N ALA A 3 -15.22 -5.07 20.58
CA ALA A 3 -14.58 -5.51 19.35
C ALA A 3 -13.06 -5.29 19.47
N MET A 4 -12.28 -6.32 19.20
CA MET A 4 -10.82 -6.25 19.27
C MET A 4 -10.31 -5.32 18.17
N LYS A 5 -9.43 -4.40 18.52
CA LYS A 5 -8.81 -3.45 17.59
C LYS A 5 -7.39 -3.87 17.23
N ILE A 6 -7.03 -3.64 16.01
CA ILE A 6 -5.69 -3.84 15.47
C ILE A 6 -5.14 -2.54 14.90
N ILE A 7 -3.82 -2.44 14.84
CA ILE A 7 -3.14 -1.30 14.23
C ILE A 7 -2.74 -1.70 12.80
N LYS A 8 -3.30 -1.02 11.81
CA LYS A 8 -2.89 -1.17 10.40
C LYS A 8 -1.47 -0.64 10.19
N ARG A 9 -0.85 -1.00 9.07
CA ARG A 9 0.46 -0.47 8.65
C ARG A 9 0.50 1.05 8.50
N SER A 10 -0.64 1.67 8.21
CA SER A 10 -0.81 3.13 8.17
C SER A 10 -0.85 3.80 9.55
N GLY A 11 -0.75 3.03 10.64
CA GLY A 11 -0.95 3.52 12.01
C GLY A 11 -2.42 3.65 12.44
N GLN A 12 -3.37 3.47 11.53
CA GLN A 12 -4.81 3.56 11.84
C GLN A 12 -5.30 2.32 12.60
N GLU A 13 -6.19 2.54 13.56
CA GLU A 13 -6.91 1.45 14.19
C GLU A 13 -8.02 0.90 13.29
N ALA A 14 -8.21 -0.41 13.31
CA ALA A 14 -9.30 -1.09 12.65
C ALA A 14 -9.81 -2.24 13.52
N ILE A 15 -11.02 -2.70 13.25
CA ILE A 15 -11.55 -3.91 13.86
C ILE A 15 -10.80 -5.12 13.32
N PHE A 16 -10.46 -6.06 14.20
CA PHE A 16 -9.87 -7.34 13.81
C PHE A 16 -10.86 -8.12 12.94
N ASP A 17 -10.36 -8.61 11.82
CA ASP A 17 -11.12 -9.38 10.84
C ASP A 17 -10.41 -10.72 10.60
N GLU A 18 -10.92 -11.78 11.22
CA GLU A 18 -10.39 -13.12 11.14
C GLU A 18 -10.37 -13.67 9.70
N GLU A 19 -11.39 -13.33 8.91
CA GLU A 19 -11.48 -13.81 7.52
C GLU A 19 -10.29 -13.34 6.66
N LYS A 20 -9.63 -12.25 7.01
CA LYS A 20 -8.40 -11.81 6.33
C LYS A 20 -7.26 -12.80 6.53
N ILE A 21 -7.13 -13.38 7.73
CA ILE A 21 -6.12 -14.42 8.02
C ILE A 21 -6.49 -15.68 7.25
N VAL A 22 -7.73 -16.14 7.36
CA VAL A 22 -8.24 -17.31 6.64
C VAL A 22 -7.97 -17.19 5.14
N ASN A 23 -8.32 -16.05 4.54
CA ASN A 23 -8.13 -15.82 3.11
C ASN A 23 -6.65 -15.76 2.70
N ALA A 24 -5.78 -15.19 3.53
CA ALA A 24 -4.35 -15.13 3.25
C ALA A 24 -3.71 -16.52 3.28
N VAL A 25 -4.02 -17.32 4.31
CA VAL A 25 -3.53 -18.71 4.43
C VAL A 25 -4.11 -19.60 3.32
N ARG A 26 -5.40 -19.45 3.01
CA ARG A 26 -6.06 -20.18 1.91
C ARG A 26 -5.42 -19.91 0.55
N LYS A 27 -5.05 -18.67 0.26
CA LYS A 27 -4.33 -18.31 -0.97
C LYS A 27 -2.98 -19.01 -1.04
N ALA A 28 -2.19 -18.97 0.04
CA ALA A 28 -0.91 -19.68 0.10
C ALA A 28 -1.09 -21.18 -0.02
N ASN A 29 -2.12 -21.76 0.62
CA ASN A 29 -2.42 -23.19 0.60
C ASN A 29 -2.77 -23.69 -0.81
N LYS A 30 -3.40 -22.88 -1.67
CA LYS A 30 -3.67 -23.22 -3.08
C LYS A 30 -2.40 -23.38 -3.92
N GLU A 31 -1.32 -22.69 -3.55
CA GLU A 31 -0.04 -22.74 -4.26
C GLU A 31 0.85 -23.91 -3.83
N VAL A 32 0.41 -24.68 -2.82
CA VAL A 32 1.13 -25.86 -2.31
C VAL A 32 0.57 -27.11 -2.96
N ASN A 33 1.45 -28.13 -3.16
CA ASN A 33 1.05 -29.43 -3.66
C ASN A 33 -0.01 -30.08 -2.76
N GLU A 34 -0.94 -30.83 -3.32
CA GLU A 34 -2.09 -31.40 -2.60
C GLU A 34 -1.70 -32.18 -1.34
N VAL A 35 -0.62 -32.94 -1.39
CA VAL A 35 -0.09 -33.74 -0.25
C VAL A 35 0.34 -32.86 0.92
N SER A 36 0.72 -31.61 0.67
CA SER A 36 1.23 -30.67 1.68
C SER A 36 0.20 -29.59 2.07
N ARG A 37 -1.01 -29.69 1.53
CA ARG A 37 -2.11 -28.79 1.89
C ARG A 37 -2.66 -29.13 3.26
N ILE A 38 -3.06 -28.11 3.99
CA ILE A 38 -3.87 -28.25 5.21
C ILE A 38 -5.35 -28.12 4.89
N SER A 39 -6.20 -28.72 5.71
CA SER A 39 -7.66 -28.67 5.54
C SER A 39 -8.22 -27.27 5.86
N GLU A 40 -9.40 -27.00 5.37
CA GLU A 40 -10.11 -25.74 5.68
C GLU A 40 -10.41 -25.61 7.18
N GLU A 41 -10.67 -26.72 7.86
CA GLU A 41 -10.86 -26.75 9.31
C GLU A 41 -9.58 -26.33 10.06
N GLN A 42 -8.42 -26.82 9.59
CA GLN A 42 -7.13 -26.44 10.16
C GLN A 42 -6.82 -24.95 9.93
N ILE A 43 -7.17 -24.41 8.77
CA ILE A 43 -7.01 -22.96 8.47
C ILE A 43 -7.86 -22.13 9.42
N ARG A 44 -9.12 -22.50 9.65
CA ARG A 44 -10.01 -21.79 10.58
C ARG A 44 -9.55 -21.92 12.03
N ALA A 45 -9.14 -23.11 12.45
CA ALA A 45 -8.59 -23.33 13.79
C ALA A 45 -7.32 -22.49 14.03
N LEU A 46 -6.46 -22.35 13.01
CA LEU A 46 -5.29 -21.49 13.08
C LEU A 46 -5.69 -20.03 13.28
N ALA A 47 -6.64 -19.52 12.50
CA ALA A 47 -7.10 -18.13 12.60
C ALA A 47 -7.75 -17.84 13.96
N ASP A 48 -8.60 -18.74 14.48
CA ASP A 48 -9.21 -18.63 15.80
C ASP A 48 -8.15 -18.64 16.92
N ASN A 49 -7.12 -19.48 16.84
CA ASN A 49 -6.02 -19.48 17.79
C ASN A 49 -5.24 -18.16 17.79
N VAL A 50 -4.94 -17.60 16.62
CA VAL A 50 -4.28 -16.29 16.50
C VAL A 50 -5.18 -15.19 17.11
N MET A 51 -6.50 -15.22 16.83
CA MET A 51 -7.44 -14.29 17.43
C MET A 51 -7.46 -14.37 18.96
N LYS A 52 -7.48 -15.57 19.52
CA LYS A 52 -7.43 -15.78 20.98
C LYS A 52 -6.13 -15.25 21.58
N GLU A 53 -4.99 -15.52 20.97
CA GLU A 53 -3.69 -15.03 21.39
C GLU A 53 -3.65 -13.49 21.38
N CYS A 54 -4.10 -12.86 20.30
CA CYS A 54 -4.22 -11.41 20.23
C CYS A 54 -5.13 -10.84 21.32
N SER A 55 -6.26 -11.50 21.63
CA SER A 55 -7.20 -11.03 22.66
C SER A 55 -6.61 -11.10 24.08
N GLN A 56 -5.70 -12.04 24.33
CA GLN A 56 -5.01 -12.19 25.62
C GLN A 56 -3.93 -11.13 25.87
N MET A 57 -3.45 -10.47 24.81
CA MET A 57 -2.42 -9.43 24.95
C MET A 57 -2.90 -8.14 25.63
N GLY A 58 -4.22 -7.90 25.73
CA GLY A 58 -4.79 -6.75 26.42
C GLY A 58 -4.49 -5.39 25.78
N ARG A 59 -3.91 -5.37 24.56
CA ARG A 59 -3.57 -4.18 23.77
C ARG A 59 -3.96 -4.33 22.31
N SER A 60 -3.99 -3.25 21.57
CA SER A 60 -4.11 -3.30 20.11
C SER A 60 -2.83 -3.93 19.53
N VAL A 61 -3.00 -4.95 18.67
CA VAL A 61 -1.90 -5.70 18.06
C VAL A 61 -1.64 -5.17 16.66
N ASN A 62 -0.37 -5.07 16.27
CA ASN A 62 0.02 -4.65 14.94
C ASN A 62 -0.21 -5.79 13.91
N VAL A 63 -0.57 -5.43 12.68
CA VAL A 63 -0.75 -6.40 11.58
C VAL A 63 0.51 -7.25 11.34
N GLU A 64 1.72 -6.70 11.53
CA GLU A 64 2.95 -7.49 11.37
C GLU A 64 3.09 -8.56 12.47
N GLU A 65 2.78 -8.23 13.73
CA GLU A 65 2.77 -9.19 14.83
C GLU A 65 1.77 -10.33 14.58
N ILE A 66 0.57 -10.00 14.03
CA ILE A 66 -0.42 -11.00 13.67
C ILE A 66 0.13 -11.95 12.59
N GLN A 67 0.84 -11.41 11.60
CA GLN A 67 1.43 -12.23 10.55
C GLN A 67 2.55 -13.13 11.09
N ASP A 68 3.35 -12.65 12.03
CA ASP A 68 4.38 -13.45 12.70
C ASP A 68 3.76 -14.59 13.51
N MET A 69 2.62 -14.34 14.18
CA MET A 69 1.85 -15.40 14.87
C MET A 69 1.33 -16.45 13.89
N VAL A 70 0.81 -16.05 12.72
CA VAL A 70 0.35 -16.98 11.68
C VAL A 70 1.51 -17.86 11.20
N GLU A 71 2.68 -17.27 10.94
CA GLU A 71 3.87 -18.00 10.53
C GLU A 71 4.31 -19.03 11.58
N ASN A 72 4.37 -18.61 12.84
CA ASN A 72 4.71 -19.50 13.96
C ASN A 72 3.71 -20.66 14.09
N ARG A 73 2.42 -20.38 14.00
CA ARG A 73 1.39 -21.45 14.04
C ARG A 73 1.49 -22.43 12.89
N LEU A 74 1.79 -21.97 11.68
CA LEU A 74 2.04 -22.86 10.53
C LEU A 74 3.27 -23.75 10.75
N MET A 75 4.30 -23.24 11.41
CA MET A 75 5.50 -24.02 11.79
C MET A 75 5.20 -25.02 12.90
N ASP A 76 4.44 -24.64 13.93
CA ASP A 76 4.01 -25.52 15.02
C ASP A 76 3.18 -26.70 14.51
N MET A 77 2.34 -26.46 13.49
CA MET A 77 1.57 -27.50 12.79
C MET A 77 2.44 -28.38 11.87
N LYS A 78 3.75 -28.13 11.79
CA LYS A 78 4.70 -28.77 10.88
C LYS A 78 4.35 -28.61 9.38
N ALA A 79 3.54 -27.62 9.05
CA ALA A 79 3.18 -27.28 7.67
C ALA A 79 4.27 -26.42 6.99
N PHE A 80 5.53 -26.88 7.02
CA PHE A 80 6.71 -26.10 6.63
C PHE A 80 6.67 -25.61 5.19
N ILE A 81 6.12 -26.39 4.27
CA ILE A 81 6.01 -25.99 2.85
C ILE A 81 5.02 -24.84 2.71
N LEU A 82 3.88 -24.94 3.41
CA LEU A 82 2.89 -23.87 3.44
C LEU A 82 3.43 -22.63 4.14
N ALA A 83 4.11 -22.77 5.27
CA ALA A 83 4.75 -21.66 5.98
C ALA A 83 5.73 -20.90 5.07
N ARG A 84 6.59 -21.62 4.33
CA ARG A 84 7.51 -21.01 3.37
C ARG A 84 6.78 -20.26 2.26
N LYS A 85 5.71 -20.82 1.70
CA LYS A 85 4.88 -20.14 0.68
C LYS A 85 4.22 -18.87 1.24
N TYR A 86 3.69 -18.96 2.46
CA TYR A 86 3.08 -17.82 3.13
C TYR A 86 4.09 -16.68 3.37
N ILE A 87 5.30 -16.98 3.88
CA ILE A 87 6.38 -16.02 4.11
C ILE A 87 6.82 -15.38 2.79
N THR A 88 7.03 -16.18 1.75
CA THR A 88 7.42 -15.68 0.42
C THR A 88 6.35 -14.75 -0.15
N TYR A 89 5.07 -15.13 -0.06
CA TYR A 89 3.96 -14.29 -0.48
C TYR A 89 3.91 -12.96 0.29
N ARG A 90 4.04 -13.01 1.62
CA ARG A 90 4.11 -11.82 2.48
C ARG A 90 5.25 -10.89 2.05
N TYR A 91 6.44 -11.46 1.84
CA TYR A 91 7.63 -10.71 1.40
C TYR A 91 7.44 -10.05 0.03
N SER A 92 6.93 -10.79 -0.95
CA SER A 92 6.63 -10.26 -2.29
C SER A 92 5.64 -9.09 -2.22
N ARG A 93 4.58 -9.23 -1.40
CA ARG A 93 3.60 -8.15 -1.19
C ARG A 93 4.21 -6.95 -0.47
N ALA A 94 5.17 -7.15 0.42
CA ALA A 94 5.90 -6.07 1.08
C ALA A 94 6.80 -5.31 0.10
N LEU A 95 7.50 -6.04 -0.81
CA LEU A 95 8.31 -5.44 -1.86
C LEU A 95 7.46 -4.61 -2.83
N VAL A 96 6.33 -5.14 -3.31
CA VAL A 96 5.40 -4.41 -4.20
C VAL A 96 4.90 -3.14 -3.53
N ARG A 97 4.53 -3.20 -2.24
CA ARG A 97 4.12 -1.99 -1.51
C ARG A 97 5.25 -0.98 -1.38
N LYS A 98 6.47 -1.44 -1.10
CA LYS A 98 7.65 -0.58 -0.98
C LYS A 98 8.00 0.09 -2.31
N SER A 99 7.90 -0.62 -3.42
CA SER A 99 8.18 -0.09 -4.76
C SER A 99 7.13 0.92 -5.25
N ASN A 100 5.90 0.84 -4.74
CA ASN A 100 4.79 1.73 -5.12
C ASN A 100 4.52 2.80 -4.05
N THR A 101 5.51 3.15 -3.22
CA THR A 101 5.38 4.26 -2.27
C THR A 101 5.85 5.57 -2.88
N THR A 102 5.31 6.67 -2.39
CA THR A 102 5.77 8.03 -2.72
C THR A 102 7.28 8.18 -2.46
N ASP A 103 7.79 7.57 -1.39
CA ASP A 103 9.22 7.59 -1.07
C ASP A 103 10.07 6.93 -2.17
N ALA A 104 9.63 5.79 -2.72
CA ALA A 104 10.34 5.12 -3.81
C ALA A 104 10.32 5.96 -5.10
N GLN A 105 9.20 6.61 -5.41
CA GLN A 105 9.09 7.53 -6.54
C GLN A 105 10.02 8.73 -6.39
N ILE A 106 10.05 9.35 -5.21
CA ILE A 106 10.96 10.45 -4.90
C ILE A 106 12.42 10.02 -5.03
N LEU A 107 12.80 8.84 -4.51
CA LEU A 107 14.16 8.34 -4.64
C LEU A 107 14.58 8.13 -6.10
N THR A 108 13.71 7.55 -6.94
CA THR A 108 14.01 7.37 -8.37
C THR A 108 14.18 8.71 -9.10
N LEU A 109 13.46 9.75 -8.67
CA LEU A 109 13.64 11.11 -9.17
C LEU A 109 15.00 11.72 -8.77
N ILE A 110 15.39 11.57 -7.51
CA ILE A 110 16.68 12.07 -6.98
C ILE A 110 17.85 11.37 -7.67
N GLU A 111 17.73 10.06 -7.89
CA GLU A 111 18.75 9.25 -8.58
C GLU A 111 18.78 9.44 -10.10
N CYS A 112 17.87 10.25 -10.65
CA CYS A 112 17.69 10.45 -12.10
C CYS A 112 17.43 9.14 -12.89
N ASN A 113 16.86 8.12 -12.25
CA ASN A 113 16.58 6.81 -12.81
C ASN A 113 15.16 6.66 -13.39
N ASN A 114 14.34 7.70 -13.30
CA ASN A 114 12.96 7.65 -13.78
C ASN A 114 12.91 7.95 -15.28
N GLU A 115 12.71 6.91 -16.09
CA GLU A 115 12.63 7.02 -17.56
C GLU A 115 11.35 7.76 -18.03
N GLU A 116 10.24 7.65 -17.30
CA GLU A 116 8.99 8.37 -17.62
C GLU A 116 9.22 9.88 -17.55
N VAL A 117 9.88 10.33 -16.48
CA VAL A 117 10.19 11.75 -16.29
C VAL A 117 11.12 12.28 -17.38
N LYS A 118 12.04 11.45 -17.89
CA LYS A 118 12.93 11.83 -19.00
C LYS A 118 12.18 12.01 -20.32
N GLN A 119 11.05 11.34 -20.50
CA GLN A 119 10.29 11.32 -21.76
C GLN A 119 9.11 12.30 -21.77
N GLU A 120 8.56 12.64 -20.62
CA GLU A 120 7.25 13.29 -20.49
C GLU A 120 7.23 14.76 -20.94
N ASN A 121 8.34 15.48 -20.88
CA ASN A 121 8.34 16.89 -21.31
C ASN A 121 9.76 17.43 -21.59
N SER A 122 9.96 17.99 -22.77
CA SER A 122 11.23 18.59 -23.19
C SER A 122 11.70 19.77 -22.28
N ASN A 123 10.78 20.37 -21.53
CA ASN A 123 11.08 21.46 -20.60
C ASN A 123 11.45 20.97 -19.19
N LYS A 124 11.27 19.69 -18.89
CA LYS A 124 11.52 19.10 -17.57
C LYS A 124 12.77 18.23 -17.63
N ASN A 125 13.94 18.83 -17.41
CA ASN A 125 15.18 18.07 -17.32
C ASN A 125 15.39 17.55 -15.87
N PRO A 126 15.31 16.24 -15.62
CA PRO A 126 15.41 15.67 -14.26
C PRO A 126 16.78 15.86 -13.59
N THR A 127 17.80 16.27 -14.33
CA THR A 127 19.12 16.58 -13.78
C THR A 127 19.22 17.98 -13.17
N VAL A 128 18.22 18.83 -13.40
CA VAL A 128 18.19 20.19 -12.85
C VAL A 128 17.49 20.19 -11.49
N ASN A 129 18.14 20.68 -10.46
CA ASN A 129 17.65 20.66 -9.08
C ASN A 129 16.27 21.32 -8.89
N SER A 130 15.97 22.40 -9.59
CA SER A 130 14.65 23.04 -9.53
C SER A 130 13.55 22.15 -10.08
N VAL A 131 13.83 21.43 -11.16
CA VAL A 131 12.91 20.45 -11.77
C VAL A 131 12.69 19.24 -10.84
N GLN A 132 13.75 18.72 -10.23
CA GLN A 132 13.64 17.65 -9.24
C GLN A 132 12.73 18.05 -8.07
N ARG A 133 12.89 19.28 -7.57
CA ARG A 133 12.06 19.81 -6.47
C ARG A 133 10.59 19.93 -6.86
N ASP A 134 10.30 20.39 -8.08
CA ASP A 134 8.95 20.47 -8.62
C ASP A 134 8.30 19.09 -8.71
N TYR A 135 9.01 18.10 -9.23
CA TYR A 135 8.53 16.72 -9.25
C TYR A 135 8.28 16.13 -7.86
N MET A 136 9.20 16.38 -6.93
CA MET A 136 9.01 15.93 -5.54
C MET A 136 7.76 16.55 -4.93
N ALA A 137 7.53 17.84 -5.15
CA ALA A 137 6.32 18.53 -4.70
C ALA A 137 5.06 17.92 -5.36
N GLY A 138 5.12 17.62 -6.65
CA GLY A 138 4.05 16.95 -7.38
C GLY A 138 3.71 15.56 -6.83
N GLU A 139 4.71 14.72 -6.55
CA GLU A 139 4.49 13.39 -5.97
C GLU A 139 3.89 13.45 -4.57
N VAL A 140 4.33 14.39 -3.74
CA VAL A 140 3.73 14.64 -2.42
C VAL A 140 2.28 15.12 -2.57
N SER A 141 2.01 16.04 -3.51
CA SER A 141 0.66 16.52 -3.78
C SER A 141 -0.26 15.41 -4.25
N LYS A 142 0.18 14.55 -5.19
CA LYS A 142 -0.58 13.36 -5.64
C LYS A 142 -0.95 12.45 -4.48
N ASP A 143 0.01 12.12 -3.60
CA ASP A 143 -0.23 11.27 -2.45
C ASP A 143 -1.25 11.89 -1.49
N LEU A 144 -1.10 13.17 -1.15
CA LEU A 144 -2.04 13.88 -0.30
C LEU A 144 -3.45 13.96 -0.92
N THR A 145 -3.52 14.28 -2.21
CA THR A 145 -4.78 14.37 -2.96
C THR A 145 -5.52 13.05 -2.91
N ARG A 146 -4.87 11.94 -3.20
CA ARG A 146 -5.48 10.61 -3.23
C ARG A 146 -5.83 10.06 -1.85
N ARG A 147 -5.02 10.36 -0.84
CA ARG A 147 -5.14 9.76 0.48
C ARG A 147 -6.03 10.55 1.44
N ILE A 148 -6.11 11.88 1.26
CA ILE A 148 -6.74 12.79 2.23
C ILE A 148 -7.78 13.70 1.61
N LEU A 149 -7.50 14.29 0.44
CA LEU A 149 -8.30 15.38 -0.09
C LEU A 149 -9.48 14.90 -0.93
N LEU A 150 -9.35 13.77 -1.63
CA LEU A 150 -10.43 13.18 -2.42
C LEU A 150 -11.22 12.14 -1.63
N PRO A 151 -12.54 12.05 -1.86
CA PRO A 151 -13.36 10.94 -1.37
C PRO A 151 -12.86 9.59 -1.92
N GLU A 152 -12.97 8.53 -1.11
CA GLU A 152 -12.47 7.19 -1.48
C GLU A 152 -13.12 6.63 -2.75
N ASP A 153 -14.38 6.92 -3.00
CA ASP A 153 -15.11 6.49 -4.19
C ASP A 153 -14.57 7.14 -5.47
N ILE A 154 -14.18 8.40 -5.40
CA ILE A 154 -13.54 9.13 -6.51
C ILE A 154 -12.16 8.54 -6.81
N VAL A 155 -11.37 8.27 -5.78
CA VAL A 155 -10.05 7.63 -5.94
C VAL A 155 -10.20 6.24 -6.54
N ALA A 156 -11.17 5.45 -6.05
CA ALA A 156 -11.44 4.12 -6.58
C ALA A 156 -11.89 4.15 -8.05
N ALA A 157 -12.74 5.11 -8.43
CA ALA A 157 -13.18 5.29 -9.81
C ALA A 157 -12.02 5.69 -10.74
N HIS A 158 -11.10 6.53 -10.28
CA HIS A 158 -9.88 6.88 -10.99
C HIS A 158 -8.97 5.67 -11.19
N ASP A 159 -8.72 4.89 -10.13
CA ASP A 159 -7.86 3.70 -10.17
C ASP A 159 -8.42 2.58 -11.07
N GLN A 160 -9.75 2.53 -11.21
CA GLN A 160 -10.45 1.60 -12.12
C GLN A 160 -10.54 2.12 -13.57
N GLY A 161 -10.09 3.34 -13.83
CA GLY A 161 -10.16 3.95 -15.14
C GLY A 161 -11.56 4.39 -15.57
N ILE A 162 -12.53 4.48 -14.65
CA ILE A 162 -13.89 4.96 -14.90
C ILE A 162 -13.90 6.46 -15.15
N ILE A 163 -13.09 7.18 -14.38
CA ILE A 163 -12.84 8.62 -14.53
C ILE A 163 -11.34 8.88 -14.55
N HIS A 164 -10.94 10.02 -15.12
CA HIS A 164 -9.58 10.53 -14.99
C HIS A 164 -9.59 11.82 -14.18
N PHE A 165 -9.02 11.78 -12.95
CA PHE A 165 -8.80 12.98 -12.16
C PHE A 165 -7.50 13.62 -12.61
N HIS A 166 -7.62 14.76 -13.31
CA HIS A 166 -6.47 15.46 -13.90
C HIS A 166 -5.76 16.33 -12.86
N ASP A 167 -4.46 16.54 -13.06
CA ASP A 167 -3.62 17.45 -12.26
C ASP A 167 -3.63 17.20 -10.74
N ALA A 168 -3.66 15.94 -10.33
CA ALA A 168 -3.58 15.56 -8.91
C ALA A 168 -2.30 16.07 -8.23
N ASP A 169 -1.25 16.28 -9.01
CA ASP A 169 0.04 16.85 -8.59
C ASP A 169 -0.02 18.34 -8.25
N TYR A 170 -1.01 19.08 -8.75
CA TYR A 170 -1.25 20.50 -8.46
C TYR A 170 -2.49 20.77 -7.61
N PHE A 171 -3.27 19.72 -7.29
CA PHE A 171 -4.53 19.90 -6.59
C PHE A 171 -4.38 20.38 -5.14
N ALA A 172 -3.37 19.86 -4.41
CA ALA A 172 -3.12 20.23 -3.03
C ALA A 172 -2.57 21.67 -2.89
N GLN A 173 -1.81 22.12 -3.89
CA GLN A 173 -1.23 23.46 -3.94
C GLN A 173 -1.22 23.94 -5.38
N HIS A 174 -2.04 24.95 -5.66
CA HIS A 174 -2.09 25.54 -6.99
C HIS A 174 -0.78 26.20 -7.35
N MET A 175 -0.29 25.94 -8.55
CA MET A 175 0.86 26.59 -9.12
C MET A 175 0.45 27.31 -10.39
N HIS A 176 0.71 28.61 -10.46
CA HIS A 176 0.52 29.38 -11.69
C HIS A 176 1.73 29.15 -12.60
N ASN A 177 1.52 28.40 -13.67
CA ASN A 177 2.59 28.11 -14.63
C ASN A 177 2.74 29.19 -15.70
N CYS A 178 1.63 29.73 -16.18
CA CYS A 178 1.59 30.78 -17.19
C CYS A 178 0.33 31.62 -17.01
N ASP A 179 0.47 32.92 -16.95
CA ASP A 179 -0.65 33.86 -17.03
C ASP A 179 -0.66 34.47 -18.44
N LEU A 180 -1.78 34.33 -19.15
CA LEU A 180 -2.03 35.10 -20.35
C LEU A 180 -2.60 36.45 -19.94
N VAL A 181 -1.77 37.47 -20.02
CA VAL A 181 -2.16 38.83 -19.69
C VAL A 181 -2.39 39.58 -21.00
N ASN A 182 -3.60 40.12 -21.16
CA ASN A 182 -3.87 41.05 -22.26
C ASN A 182 -3.40 42.45 -21.86
N LEU A 183 -2.26 42.86 -22.38
CA LEU A 183 -1.65 44.14 -22.06
C LEU A 183 -2.48 45.33 -22.56
N GLU A 184 -3.31 45.17 -23.58
CA GLU A 184 -4.19 46.24 -24.09
C GLU A 184 -5.31 46.58 -23.10
N ASP A 185 -5.76 45.62 -22.30
CA ASP A 185 -6.79 45.85 -21.28
C ASP A 185 -6.21 46.37 -19.94
N MET A 186 -4.89 46.39 -19.79
CA MET A 186 -4.20 46.83 -18.58
C MET A 186 -3.59 48.21 -18.71
N LEU A 187 -3.50 48.79 -19.90
CA LEU A 187 -3.00 50.12 -20.19
C LEU A 187 -4.12 51.11 -20.51
#